data_4393625243e8d030d0bf69d95247087e
#
_entry.id   4393625243e8d030d0bf69d95247087e
#
_cell.length_a   1.000
_cell.length_b   1.000
_cell.length_c   1.000
_cell.angle_alpha   90.00
_cell.angle_beta   90.00
_cell.angle_gamma   90.00
#
_symmetry.space_group_name_H-M   'P 1'
#
loop_
_entity.id
_entity.type
_entity.pdbx_description
1 polymer ?
#
loop_
_entity_poly.entity_id
_entity_poly.type
_entity_poly.pdbx_seq_one_letter_code
_entity_poly.pdbx_strand_id
1 'polypeptide(L)'
;MDVHNREYNQAHATVYEQKEAVGHSVRAVYMYTAMAELASLYKDEKLYQACCDLWENMTQKRMYITGGIGSTVDGEAFTIDYDLPNDTVYAETCASIGLVFFARKMLDNVMDGRYADVMERALYNGIISGMQLDGKRFFYVNPLETEPGVSGKLYGYKPVSYTHLRAHETSL
;
A
#
# COMPACT_ATOMS: atom_id res chain seq x y z
N MET A 1 -15.06 13.17 -3.86
CA MET A 1 -13.74 12.89 -4.47
C MET A 1 -13.49 13.97 -5.50
N ASP A 2 -12.47 14.78 -5.33
CA ASP A 2 -12.16 15.88 -6.27
C ASP A 2 -11.41 15.30 -7.47
N VAL A 3 -12.09 15.21 -8.61
CA VAL A 3 -11.49 14.74 -9.88
C VAL A 3 -10.39 15.67 -10.41
N HIS A 4 -10.29 16.87 -9.87
CA HIS A 4 -9.28 17.85 -10.24
C HIS A 4 -8.00 17.74 -9.39
N ASN A 5 -8.01 16.95 -8.31
CA ASN A 5 -6.80 16.71 -7.51
C ASN A 5 -5.84 15.81 -8.29
N ARG A 6 -4.86 16.43 -8.93
CA ARG A 6 -3.91 15.75 -9.82
C ARG A 6 -2.97 14.82 -9.05
N GLU A 7 -2.56 15.16 -7.84
CA GLU A 7 -1.74 14.28 -6.99
C GLU A 7 -2.53 13.04 -6.59
N TYR A 8 -3.78 13.22 -6.16
CA TYR A 8 -4.65 12.11 -5.80
C TYR A 8 -4.82 11.09 -6.93
N ASN A 9 -4.77 11.55 -8.17
CA ASN A 9 -4.93 10.74 -9.38
C ASN A 9 -3.58 10.33 -10.02
N GLN A 10 -2.45 10.55 -9.35
CA GLN A 10 -1.08 10.31 -9.87
C GLN A 10 -0.80 11.05 -11.20
N ALA A 11 -1.47 12.18 -11.45
CA ALA A 11 -1.39 12.97 -12.68
C ALA A 11 -0.73 14.35 -12.47
N HIS A 12 -0.02 14.54 -11.35
CA HIS A 12 0.64 15.79 -10.98
C HIS A 12 1.91 16.05 -11.80
N ALA A 13 2.55 15.00 -12.27
CA ALA A 13 3.75 15.04 -13.12
C ALA A 13 3.69 13.90 -14.15
N THR A 14 4.54 13.95 -15.16
CA THR A 14 4.73 12.79 -16.06
C THR A 14 5.33 11.62 -15.29
N VAL A 15 5.14 10.40 -15.78
CA VAL A 15 5.65 9.18 -15.11
C VAL A 15 7.18 9.21 -14.94
N TYR A 16 7.90 9.91 -15.79
CA TYR A 16 9.35 10.08 -15.71
C TYR A 16 9.83 11.07 -14.64
N GLU A 17 8.92 11.92 -14.16
CA GLU A 17 9.23 13.02 -13.23
C GLU A 17 8.71 12.76 -11.82
N GLN A 18 7.90 11.71 -11.65
CA GLN A 18 7.37 11.35 -10.34
C GLN A 18 8.46 10.78 -9.45
N LYS A 19 8.58 11.32 -8.22
CA LYS A 19 9.59 10.93 -7.24
C LYS A 19 9.01 10.58 -5.88
N GLU A 20 7.75 10.92 -5.65
CA GLU A 20 7.05 10.71 -4.40
C GLU A 20 5.78 9.91 -4.61
N ALA A 21 5.53 8.98 -3.70
CA ALA A 21 4.32 8.17 -3.69
C ALA A 21 3.16 8.99 -3.10
N VAL A 22 2.28 9.52 -3.95
CA VAL A 22 1.18 10.41 -3.55
C VAL A 22 -0.19 9.87 -3.97
N GLY A 23 -1.22 10.37 -3.34
CA GLY A 23 -2.61 10.10 -3.68
C GLY A 23 -3.06 8.70 -3.27
N HIS A 24 -4.06 8.17 -3.96
CA HIS A 24 -4.65 6.88 -3.63
C HIS A 24 -3.62 5.75 -3.74
N SER A 25 -3.36 5.06 -2.65
CA SER A 25 -2.24 4.12 -2.51
C SER A 25 -2.30 2.94 -3.49
N VAL A 26 -3.48 2.35 -3.67
CA VAL A 26 -3.66 1.20 -4.59
C VAL A 26 -3.40 1.61 -6.03
N ARG A 27 -4.01 2.71 -6.49
CA ARG A 27 -3.78 3.19 -7.86
C ARG A 27 -2.32 3.50 -8.12
N ALA A 28 -1.65 4.11 -7.15
CA ALA A 28 -0.23 4.42 -7.23
C ALA A 28 0.60 3.16 -7.47
N VAL A 29 0.49 2.16 -6.62
CA VAL A 29 1.31 0.93 -6.75
C VAL A 29 0.96 0.11 -7.99
N TYR A 30 -0.29 0.12 -8.45
CA TYR A 30 -0.65 -0.51 -9.73
C TYR A 30 -0.04 0.24 -10.93
N MET A 31 -0.04 1.58 -10.89
CA MET A 31 0.66 2.37 -11.91
C MET A 31 2.16 2.11 -11.90
N TYR A 32 2.80 2.10 -10.72
CA TYR A 32 4.24 1.81 -10.58
C TYR A 32 4.59 0.40 -11.04
N THR A 33 3.71 -0.57 -10.82
CA THR A 33 3.85 -1.93 -11.37
C THR A 33 3.91 -1.92 -12.88
N ALA A 34 3.00 -1.19 -13.53
CA ALA A 34 3.00 -1.04 -14.99
C ALA A 34 4.24 -0.29 -15.49
N MET A 35 4.67 0.77 -14.80
CA MET A 35 5.89 1.51 -15.14
C MET A 35 7.11 0.58 -15.10
N ALA A 36 7.29 -0.21 -14.06
CA ALA A 36 8.41 -1.13 -13.91
C ALA A 36 8.39 -2.24 -14.99
N GLU A 37 7.21 -2.74 -15.36
CA GLU A 37 7.05 -3.69 -16.46
C GLU A 37 7.47 -3.07 -17.79
N LEU A 38 6.99 -1.88 -18.10
CA LEU A 38 7.32 -1.18 -19.34
C LEU A 38 8.80 -0.81 -19.41
N ALA A 39 9.38 -0.39 -18.28
CA ALA A 39 10.81 -0.11 -18.19
C ALA A 39 11.66 -1.34 -18.57
N SER A 40 11.25 -2.52 -18.08
CA SER A 40 11.90 -3.78 -18.42
C SER A 40 11.74 -4.15 -19.91
N LEU A 41 10.51 -4.09 -20.42
CA LEU A 41 10.19 -4.47 -21.78
C LEU A 41 10.87 -3.60 -22.85
N TYR A 42 10.89 -2.28 -22.61
CA TYR A 42 11.46 -1.32 -23.56
C TYR A 42 12.91 -0.93 -23.28
N LYS A 43 13.50 -1.47 -22.19
CA LYS A 43 14.84 -1.11 -21.70
C LYS A 43 14.96 0.40 -21.45
N ASP A 44 13.89 0.99 -20.90
CA ASP A 44 13.81 2.41 -20.61
C ASP A 44 14.43 2.72 -19.24
N GLU A 45 15.70 3.08 -19.25
CA GLU A 45 16.47 3.38 -18.04
C GLU A 45 15.91 4.59 -17.28
N LYS A 46 15.33 5.57 -17.98
CA LYS A 46 14.73 6.74 -17.33
C LYS A 46 13.46 6.38 -16.58
N LEU A 47 12.62 5.54 -17.17
CA LEU A 47 11.42 5.05 -16.52
C LEU A 47 11.78 4.15 -15.33
N TYR A 48 12.80 3.31 -15.47
CA TYR A 48 13.30 2.51 -14.37
C TYR A 48 13.84 3.37 -13.22
N GLN A 49 14.57 4.46 -13.51
CA GLN A 49 15.04 5.39 -12.48
C GLN A 49 13.87 6.06 -11.74
N ALA A 50 12.82 6.46 -12.44
CA ALA A 50 11.60 6.97 -11.79
C ALA A 50 10.96 5.92 -10.86
N CYS A 51 10.94 4.64 -11.27
CA CYS A 51 10.49 3.55 -10.41
C CYS A 51 11.38 3.40 -9.16
N CYS A 52 12.69 3.56 -9.29
CA CYS A 52 13.62 3.53 -8.16
C CYS A 52 13.37 4.68 -7.19
N ASP A 53 13.17 5.90 -7.69
CA ASP A 53 12.89 7.08 -6.87
C ASP A 53 11.57 6.90 -6.07
N LEU A 54 10.52 6.41 -6.74
CA LEU A 54 9.23 6.10 -6.12
C LEU A 54 9.35 4.97 -5.09
N TRP A 55 10.13 3.93 -5.40
CA TRP A 55 10.42 2.84 -4.49
C TRP A 55 11.08 3.33 -3.20
N GLU A 56 12.16 4.11 -3.32
CA GLU A 56 12.89 4.66 -2.17
C GLU A 56 12.00 5.57 -1.32
N ASN A 57 11.24 6.49 -1.93
CA ASN A 57 10.32 7.34 -1.18
C ASN A 57 9.28 6.51 -0.43
N MET A 58 8.63 5.58 -1.13
CA MET A 58 7.56 4.78 -0.55
C MET A 58 8.05 3.86 0.57
N THR A 59 9.12 3.08 0.32
CA THR A 59 9.55 2.04 1.26
C THR A 59 10.37 2.57 2.43
N GLN A 60 11.06 3.69 2.27
CA GLN A 60 11.90 4.27 3.31
C GLN A 60 11.17 5.31 4.16
N LYS A 61 10.08 5.90 3.66
CA LYS A 61 9.45 7.03 4.33
C LYS A 61 7.93 6.89 4.55
N ARG A 62 7.24 6.05 3.78
CA ARG A 62 5.77 5.95 3.76
C ARG A 62 5.25 4.54 3.96
N MET A 63 6.12 3.59 4.30
CA MET A 63 5.78 2.20 4.58
C MET A 63 5.87 1.92 6.07
N TYR A 64 4.88 1.25 6.60
CA TYR A 64 4.84 0.76 7.98
C TYR A 64 5.77 -0.44 8.17
N ILE A 65 6.12 -0.71 9.43
CA ILE A 65 6.96 -1.85 9.80
C ILE A 65 6.39 -3.19 9.32
N THR A 66 5.09 -3.28 9.18
CA THR A 66 4.37 -4.46 8.66
C THR A 66 4.49 -4.62 7.14
N GLY A 67 4.99 -3.62 6.42
CA GLY A 67 4.93 -3.56 4.97
C GLY A 67 3.64 -2.95 4.43
N GLY A 68 2.74 -2.47 5.30
CA GLY A 68 1.55 -1.73 4.91
C GLY A 68 1.89 -0.35 4.37
N ILE A 69 1.07 0.18 3.46
CA ILE A 69 1.18 1.51 2.88
C ILE A 69 -0.19 2.18 2.80
N GLY A 70 -0.21 3.52 2.74
CA GLY A 70 -1.45 4.30 2.72
C GLY A 70 -1.92 4.63 4.14
N SER A 71 -1.48 5.79 4.67
CA SER A 71 -1.64 6.14 6.07
C SER A 71 -3.06 6.61 6.41
N THR A 72 -3.78 7.22 5.48
CA THR A 72 -5.07 7.84 5.78
C THR A 72 -6.24 7.13 5.15
N VAL A 73 -7.35 7.07 5.91
CA VAL A 73 -8.67 6.64 5.42
C VAL A 73 -9.25 7.67 4.45
N ASP A 74 -8.87 8.94 4.58
CA ASP A 74 -9.32 10.00 3.68
C ASP A 74 -8.69 9.83 2.30
N GLY A 75 -9.50 9.41 1.36
CA GLY A 75 -9.07 9.08 0.02
C GLY A 75 -8.24 7.80 -0.11
N GLU A 76 -8.09 7.00 0.95
CA GLU A 76 -7.31 5.73 0.95
C GLU A 76 -5.88 5.98 0.44
N ALA A 77 -5.24 7.03 0.97
CA ALA A 77 -4.11 7.68 0.33
C ALA A 77 -2.82 7.65 1.15
N PHE A 78 -1.73 7.94 0.46
CA PHE A 78 -0.50 8.36 1.11
C PHE A 78 -0.67 9.74 1.73
N THR A 79 0.05 9.97 2.83
CA THR A 79 0.26 11.27 3.45
C THR A 79 1.70 11.75 3.21
N ILE A 80 2.18 12.71 4.00
CA ILE A 80 3.55 13.20 3.91
C ILE A 80 4.57 12.18 4.45
N ASP A 81 5.85 12.39 4.14
CA ASP A 81 6.94 11.54 4.61
C ASP A 81 6.94 11.39 6.14
N TYR A 82 7.10 10.15 6.61
CA TYR A 82 7.15 9.76 8.04
C TYR A 82 5.86 9.99 8.83
N ASP A 83 4.75 10.31 8.20
CA ASP A 83 3.44 10.35 8.83
C ASP A 83 2.84 8.94 8.85
N LEU A 84 3.18 8.20 9.90
CA LEU A 84 2.88 6.78 10.08
C LEU A 84 2.17 6.51 11.42
N PRO A 85 0.98 7.09 11.65
CA PRO A 85 0.22 6.83 12.88
C PRO A 85 -0.22 5.37 12.96
N ASN A 86 -0.17 4.78 14.17
CA ASN A 86 -0.50 3.37 14.39
C ASN A 86 -2.01 3.09 14.48
N ASP A 87 -2.73 4.03 15.09
CA ASP A 87 -4.15 3.92 15.45
C ASP A 87 -5.09 4.32 14.29
N THR A 88 -4.67 5.29 13.49
CA THR A 88 -5.48 5.86 12.41
C THR A 88 -5.08 5.39 11.01
N VAL A 89 -4.06 4.53 10.93
CA VAL A 89 -3.59 3.99 9.65
C VAL A 89 -4.68 3.22 8.92
N TYR A 90 -4.82 3.48 7.63
CA TYR A 90 -5.72 2.72 6.77
C TYR A 90 -5.09 1.40 6.29
N ALA A 91 -3.91 1.46 5.69
CA ALA A 91 -3.11 0.31 5.26
C ALA A 91 -3.95 -0.84 4.68
N GLU A 92 -4.70 -0.54 3.62
CA GLU A 92 -5.61 -1.53 3.07
C GLU A 92 -4.86 -2.72 2.44
N THR A 93 -5.47 -3.89 2.51
CA THR A 93 -4.93 -5.15 1.96
C THR A 93 -4.64 -5.03 0.45
N CYS A 94 -5.47 -4.30 -0.32
CA CYS A 94 -5.25 -4.08 -1.75
C CYS A 94 -3.95 -3.32 -2.02
N ALA A 95 -3.59 -2.36 -1.17
CA ALA A 95 -2.35 -1.62 -1.29
C ALA A 95 -1.13 -2.52 -1.03
N SER A 96 -1.20 -3.39 -0.03
CA SER A 96 -0.16 -4.39 0.23
C SER A 96 0.00 -5.37 -0.93
N ILE A 97 -1.10 -5.82 -1.55
CA ILE A 97 -1.08 -6.67 -2.76
C ILE A 97 -0.39 -5.92 -3.92
N GLY A 98 -0.78 -4.68 -4.16
CA GLY A 98 -0.17 -3.87 -5.22
C GLY A 98 1.31 -3.61 -4.98
N LEU A 99 1.73 -3.43 -3.72
CA LEU A 99 3.14 -3.31 -3.35
C LEU A 99 3.92 -4.59 -3.68
N VAL A 100 3.35 -5.76 -3.41
CA VAL A 100 3.97 -7.05 -3.80
C VAL A 100 4.13 -7.15 -5.32
N PHE A 101 3.15 -6.70 -6.10
CA PHE A 101 3.25 -6.69 -7.56
C PHE A 101 4.33 -5.72 -8.05
N PHE A 102 4.40 -4.53 -7.48
CA PHE A 102 5.44 -3.57 -7.82
C PHE A 102 6.84 -4.10 -7.46
N ALA A 103 7.02 -4.62 -6.24
CA ALA A 103 8.27 -5.22 -5.81
C ALA A 103 8.70 -6.37 -6.74
N ARG A 104 7.76 -7.24 -7.15
CA ARG A 104 8.03 -8.32 -8.11
C ARG A 104 8.55 -7.76 -9.43
N LYS A 105 7.95 -6.70 -9.97
CA LYS A 105 8.40 -6.10 -11.22
C LYS A 105 9.74 -5.38 -11.10
N MET A 106 10.04 -4.80 -9.94
CA MET A 106 11.36 -4.27 -9.66
C MET A 106 12.41 -5.39 -9.61
N LEU A 107 12.09 -6.53 -9.00
CA LEU A 107 12.96 -7.71 -8.95
C LEU A 107 13.22 -8.31 -10.35
N ASP A 108 12.24 -8.25 -11.25
CA ASP A 108 12.40 -8.69 -12.65
C ASP A 108 13.38 -7.78 -13.43
N ASN A 109 13.50 -6.50 -13.04
CA ASN A 109 14.45 -5.57 -13.65
C ASN A 109 15.87 -5.78 -13.11
N VAL A 110 16.01 -5.90 -11.77
CA VAL A 110 17.30 -6.09 -11.09
C VAL A 110 17.13 -7.05 -9.92
N MET A 111 17.93 -8.10 -9.91
CA MET A 111 17.98 -9.09 -8.81
C MET A 111 18.60 -8.46 -7.56
N ASP A 112 17.78 -7.84 -6.73
CA ASP A 112 18.17 -7.20 -5.47
C ASP A 112 17.25 -7.68 -4.33
N GLY A 113 17.86 -8.19 -3.25
CA GLY A 113 17.16 -8.77 -2.10
C GLY A 113 16.20 -7.81 -1.42
N ARG A 114 16.44 -6.50 -1.47
CA ARG A 114 15.53 -5.48 -0.88
C ARG A 114 14.10 -5.54 -1.44
N TYR A 115 13.93 -5.93 -2.70
CA TYR A 115 12.60 -6.11 -3.29
C TYR A 115 11.91 -7.36 -2.73
N ALA A 116 12.66 -8.46 -2.59
CA ALA A 116 12.16 -9.70 -2.01
C ALA A 116 11.80 -9.53 -0.53
N ASP A 117 12.59 -8.80 0.24
CA ASP A 117 12.35 -8.51 1.66
C ASP A 117 11.03 -7.72 1.86
N VAL A 118 10.77 -6.74 1.01
CA VAL A 118 9.50 -5.98 1.06
C VAL A 118 8.33 -6.86 0.62
N MET A 119 8.49 -7.68 -0.42
CA MET A 119 7.46 -8.65 -0.83
C MET A 119 7.09 -9.59 0.31
N GLU A 120 8.07 -10.19 0.96
CA GLU A 120 7.86 -11.12 2.08
C GLU A 120 7.14 -10.41 3.23
N ARG A 121 7.62 -9.24 3.62
CA ARG A 121 7.03 -8.45 4.71
C ARG A 121 5.57 -8.09 4.43
N ALA A 122 5.27 -7.53 3.27
CA ALA A 122 3.92 -7.15 2.88
C ALA A 122 3.01 -8.38 2.74
N LEU A 123 3.51 -9.48 2.18
CA LEU A 123 2.74 -10.71 2.00
C LEU A 123 2.33 -11.30 3.35
N TYR A 124 3.26 -11.48 4.27
CA TYR A 124 2.96 -12.12 5.55
C TYR A 124 2.21 -11.21 6.51
N ASN A 125 2.54 -9.92 6.57
CA ASN A 125 1.97 -9.03 7.59
C ASN A 125 0.85 -8.11 7.09
N GLY A 126 0.74 -7.88 5.77
CA GLY A 126 -0.29 -7.01 5.19
C GLY A 126 -1.37 -7.76 4.41
N ILE A 127 -1.14 -9.02 4.04
CA ILE A 127 -2.06 -9.81 3.22
C ILE A 127 -2.50 -11.07 3.95
N ILE A 128 -1.59 -12.02 4.18
CA ILE A 128 -1.94 -13.34 4.75
C ILE A 128 -2.38 -13.22 6.21
N SER A 129 -1.75 -12.35 7.01
CA SER A 129 -2.13 -12.10 8.39
C SER A 129 -3.58 -11.63 8.55
N GLY A 130 -4.10 -10.94 7.55
CA GLY A 130 -5.48 -10.49 7.53
C GLY A 130 -6.50 -11.55 7.13
N MET A 131 -6.06 -12.73 6.69
CA MET A 131 -6.94 -13.80 6.26
C MET A 131 -7.34 -14.71 7.42
N GLN A 132 -8.63 -15.06 7.49
CA GLN A 132 -9.09 -16.08 8.42
C GLN A 132 -8.52 -17.44 8.03
N LEU A 133 -8.28 -18.32 9.03
CA LEU A 133 -7.69 -19.65 8.80
C LEU A 133 -8.48 -20.53 7.82
N ASP A 134 -9.80 -20.34 7.71
CA ASP A 134 -10.62 -21.05 6.73
C ASP A 134 -10.57 -20.45 5.31
N GLY A 135 -9.83 -19.35 5.11
CA GLY A 135 -9.66 -18.67 3.83
C GLY A 135 -10.90 -17.95 3.30
N LYS A 136 -11.98 -17.85 4.09
CA LYS A 136 -13.26 -17.30 3.60
C LYS A 136 -13.43 -15.81 3.85
N ARG A 137 -12.59 -15.24 4.67
CA ARG A 137 -12.72 -13.86 5.13
C ARG A 137 -11.35 -13.22 5.29
N PHE A 138 -11.29 -11.88 5.24
CA PHE A 138 -10.06 -11.11 5.41
C PHE A 138 -10.34 -9.71 5.94
N PHE A 139 -9.35 -9.11 6.57
CA PHE A 139 -9.38 -7.69 6.91
C PHE A 139 -9.15 -6.85 5.66
N TYR A 140 -9.91 -5.77 5.54
CA TYR A 140 -9.69 -4.79 4.50
C TYR A 140 -8.64 -3.76 4.93
N VAL A 141 -8.72 -3.32 6.18
CA VAL A 141 -7.85 -2.32 6.80
C VAL A 141 -6.99 -3.00 7.86
N ASN A 142 -5.73 -2.63 7.95
CA ASN A 142 -4.76 -3.28 8.85
C ASN A 142 -4.10 -2.26 9.79
N PRO A 143 -4.81 -1.73 10.81
CA PRO A 143 -4.24 -0.85 11.81
C PRO A 143 -3.19 -1.59 12.65
N LEU A 144 -2.16 -0.86 13.11
CA LEU A 144 -1.15 -1.41 14.00
C LEU A 144 -1.57 -1.38 15.46
N GLU A 145 -2.52 -0.51 15.79
CA GLU A 145 -3.09 -0.36 17.12
C GLU A 145 -4.61 -0.31 17.01
N THR A 146 -5.29 -1.02 17.89
CA THR A 146 -6.74 -1.04 17.92
C THR A 146 -7.24 -0.64 19.31
N GLU A 147 -8.08 0.38 19.37
CA GLU A 147 -8.74 0.78 20.62
C GLU A 147 -10.18 0.29 20.62
N PRO A 148 -10.61 -0.48 21.67
CA PRO A 148 -11.98 -0.93 21.79
C PRO A 148 -12.98 0.22 21.74
N GLY A 149 -13.94 0.13 20.81
CA GLY A 149 -15.00 1.13 20.63
C GLY A 149 -14.60 2.39 19.84
N VAL A 150 -13.33 2.58 19.48
CA VAL A 150 -12.82 3.72 18.71
C VAL A 150 -12.51 3.31 17.28
N SER A 151 -11.70 2.29 17.09
CA SER A 151 -11.24 1.86 15.75
C SER A 151 -12.40 1.54 14.79
N GLY A 152 -13.48 0.97 15.30
CA GLY A 152 -14.67 0.70 14.51
C GLY A 152 -15.42 1.93 14.00
N LYS A 153 -15.23 3.09 14.60
CA LYS A 153 -15.88 4.36 14.19
C LYS A 153 -15.03 5.11 13.16
N LEU A 154 -13.70 4.99 13.24
CA LEU A 154 -12.77 5.68 12.35
C LEU A 154 -12.89 5.19 10.90
N TYR A 155 -13.16 3.93 10.69
CA TYR A 155 -13.08 3.32 9.36
C TYR A 155 -14.39 3.27 8.58
N GLY A 156 -15.48 3.83 9.07
CA GLY A 156 -16.76 3.98 8.34
C GLY A 156 -17.27 2.66 7.72
N TYR A 157 -17.43 1.64 8.54
CA TYR A 157 -17.63 0.26 8.13
C TYR A 157 -18.71 0.00 7.08
N LYS A 158 -18.33 -0.49 5.94
CA LYS A 158 -19.23 -1.16 4.99
C LYS A 158 -19.32 -2.66 5.35
N PRO A 159 -20.54 -3.24 5.40
CA PRO A 159 -20.80 -4.54 6.06
C PRO A 159 -20.03 -5.76 5.56
N VAL A 160 -19.54 -5.76 4.32
CA VAL A 160 -18.96 -6.95 3.68
C VAL A 160 -17.52 -7.25 4.15
N SER A 161 -16.76 -6.23 4.55
CA SER A 161 -15.36 -6.37 4.96
C SER A 161 -15.18 -6.52 6.48
N TYR A 162 -16.20 -6.23 7.27
CA TYR A 162 -16.08 -5.97 8.71
C TYR A 162 -16.58 -7.04 9.66
N THR A 163 -17.16 -8.09 9.15
CA THR A 163 -17.58 -9.25 9.97
C THR A 163 -16.43 -9.89 10.73
N HIS A 164 -15.20 -9.51 10.42
CA HIS A 164 -13.99 -10.06 10.99
C HIS A 164 -13.43 -9.35 12.19
N LEU A 165 -13.37 -8.00 12.20
CA LEU A 165 -12.92 -7.23 13.35
C LEU A 165 -13.72 -7.61 14.59
N ARG A 166 -15.04 -7.84 14.45
CA ARG A 166 -15.87 -8.31 15.52
C ARG A 166 -15.60 -9.75 16.00
N ALA A 167 -15.14 -10.62 15.12
CA ALA A 167 -14.84 -12.00 15.51
C ALA A 167 -13.57 -12.11 16.36
N HIS A 168 -12.62 -11.19 16.23
CA HIS A 168 -11.44 -11.11 17.09
C HIS A 168 -11.69 -10.36 18.39
N GLU A 169 -12.57 -9.37 18.41
CA GLU A 169 -12.95 -8.63 19.62
C GLU A 169 -13.79 -9.45 20.61
N THR A 170 -14.43 -10.53 20.17
CA THR A 170 -15.29 -11.38 21.03
C THR A 170 -14.60 -12.62 21.58
N SER A 171 -13.32 -12.81 21.33
CA SER A 171 -12.54 -13.96 21.82
C SER A 171 -11.61 -13.62 22.99
N LEU A 172 -11.85 -12.51 23.70
CA LEU A 172 -11.17 -12.16 24.95
C LEU A 172 -12.13 -12.27 26.12
#